data_d426c54dd2bfe6370fe6bffb13bfdbc8
#
_entry.id   d426c54dd2bfe6370fe6bffb13bfdbc8
#
_cell.length_a   1.000
_cell.length_b   1.000
_cell.length_c   1.000
_cell.angle_alpha   90.00
_cell.angle_beta   90.00
_cell.angle_gamma   90.00
#
_symmetry.space_group_name_H-M   'P 1'
#
loop_
_entity.id
_entity.type
_entity.pdbx_description
1 polymer ?
#
loop_
_entity_poly.entity_id
_entity_poly.type
_entity_poly.pdbx_seq_one_letter_code
_entity_poly.pdbx_strand_id
1 'polypeptide(L)'
;MKKLIIIFLFFTTSLFAEKVERLSFYNLQELLEDDNLTYEIIRSCVSLNSAITEITKEDHPELSKSFFETANYLYPFGSLTLSKIKKMNYKDVEKEYLASVSTQVSDYMDFIKENGATNQSFIKGTFIGDDLNFCNEMRSAIEITISETKKLKSKN
;
A
#
# COMPACT_ATOMS: atom_id res chain seq x y z
N MET A 1 17.37 -48.25 -36.39
CA MET A 1 17.59 -47.55 -35.11
C MET A 1 16.96 -46.17 -35.21
N LYS A 2 15.76 -45.99 -34.65
CA LYS A 2 15.03 -44.70 -34.64
C LYS A 2 15.47 -43.91 -33.41
N LYS A 3 16.16 -42.75 -33.60
CA LYS A 3 16.52 -41.85 -32.55
C LYS A 3 15.28 -41.07 -32.12
N LEU A 4 14.81 -41.32 -30.90
CA LEU A 4 13.75 -40.59 -30.26
C LEU A 4 14.32 -39.27 -29.69
N ILE A 5 13.99 -38.14 -30.35
CA ILE A 5 14.35 -36.81 -29.87
C ILE A 5 13.27 -36.41 -28.89
N ILE A 6 13.59 -36.48 -27.59
CA ILE A 6 12.74 -35.95 -26.52
C ILE A 6 12.97 -34.44 -26.47
N ILE A 7 12.01 -33.67 -27.00
CA ILE A 7 11.98 -32.21 -26.83
C ILE A 7 11.44 -31.93 -25.43
N PHE A 8 12.36 -31.63 -24.50
CA PHE A 8 12.01 -31.08 -23.21
C PHE A 8 11.54 -29.63 -23.42
N LEU A 9 10.24 -29.45 -23.54
CA LEU A 9 9.61 -28.14 -23.43
C LEU A 9 9.75 -27.67 -21.97
N PHE A 10 10.80 -26.90 -21.73
CA PHE A 10 10.87 -26.10 -20.50
C PHE A 10 9.74 -25.07 -20.56
N PHE A 11 8.62 -25.39 -19.92
CA PHE A 11 7.68 -24.39 -19.47
C PHE A 11 8.41 -23.57 -18.40
N THR A 12 9.05 -22.49 -18.82
CA THR A 12 9.39 -21.40 -17.94
C THR A 12 8.07 -20.76 -17.52
N THR A 13 7.42 -21.31 -16.50
CA THR A 13 6.44 -20.53 -15.73
C THR A 13 7.25 -19.38 -15.16
N SER A 14 7.08 -18.21 -15.76
CA SER A 14 7.49 -16.95 -15.14
C SER A 14 6.79 -16.90 -13.80
N LEU A 15 7.48 -17.27 -12.75
CA LEU A 15 7.13 -16.89 -11.39
C LEU A 15 7.31 -15.37 -11.34
N PHE A 16 6.32 -14.64 -11.84
CA PHE A 16 6.11 -13.28 -11.42
C PHE A 16 5.74 -13.39 -9.92
N ALA A 17 6.76 -13.34 -9.07
CA ALA A 17 6.54 -13.04 -7.68
C ALA A 17 5.72 -11.76 -7.68
N GLU A 18 4.50 -11.83 -7.16
CA GLU A 18 3.61 -10.68 -7.07
C GLU A 18 4.36 -9.65 -6.22
N LYS A 19 4.92 -8.63 -6.87
CA LYS A 19 5.74 -7.59 -6.24
C LYS A 19 4.96 -6.75 -5.23
N VAL A 20 3.64 -6.87 -5.30
CA VAL A 20 2.69 -6.07 -4.52
C VAL A 20 1.74 -7.02 -3.81
N GLU A 21 1.74 -6.95 -2.49
CA GLU A 21 0.86 -7.75 -1.64
C GLU A 21 -0.55 -7.16 -1.61
N ARG A 22 -1.58 -8.02 -1.62
CA ARG A 22 -2.98 -7.61 -1.56
C ARG A 22 -3.38 -7.25 -0.15
N LEU A 23 -3.72 -5.98 0.06
CA LEU A 23 -4.08 -5.44 1.36
C LEU A 23 -5.48 -5.85 1.80
N SER A 24 -6.41 -6.02 0.87
CA SER A 24 -7.80 -6.39 1.12
C SER A 24 -7.99 -7.77 1.75
N PHE A 25 -6.93 -8.59 1.86
CA PHE A 25 -6.97 -9.87 2.56
C PHE A 25 -6.76 -9.75 4.08
N TYR A 26 -6.28 -8.62 4.55
CA TYR A 26 -6.03 -8.41 5.97
C TYR A 26 -7.29 -7.95 6.72
N ASN A 27 -7.36 -8.34 8.00
CA ASN A 27 -8.39 -7.87 8.91
C ASN A 27 -7.86 -6.68 9.73
N LEU A 28 -8.58 -5.57 9.73
CA LEU A 28 -8.19 -4.36 10.48
C LEU A 28 -8.01 -4.61 12.00
N GLN A 29 -8.70 -5.59 12.57
CA GLN A 29 -8.54 -5.93 14.00
C GLN A 29 -7.19 -6.60 14.28
N GLU A 30 -6.70 -7.44 13.38
CA GLU A 30 -5.42 -8.13 13.53
C GLU A 30 -4.24 -7.14 13.44
N LEU A 31 -4.40 -6.03 12.73
CA LEU A 31 -3.37 -5.00 12.60
C LEU A 31 -3.01 -4.37 13.94
N LEU A 32 -3.95 -4.27 14.88
CA LEU A 32 -3.73 -3.61 16.18
C LEU A 32 -2.85 -4.45 17.13
N GLU A 33 -2.66 -5.73 16.82
CA GLU A 33 -1.94 -6.67 17.69
C GLU A 33 -0.46 -6.84 17.29
N ASP A 34 -0.09 -6.51 16.03
CA ASP A 34 1.27 -6.66 15.51
C ASP A 34 1.77 -5.35 14.88
N ASP A 35 2.74 -4.72 15.54
CA ASP A 35 3.33 -3.46 15.06
C ASP A 35 4.03 -3.61 13.70
N ASN A 36 4.64 -4.77 13.39
CA ASN A 36 5.30 -4.98 12.10
C ASN A 36 4.25 -5.07 10.98
N LEU A 37 3.19 -5.83 11.21
CA LEU A 37 2.09 -5.93 10.26
C LEU A 37 1.41 -4.56 10.07
N THR A 38 1.15 -3.84 11.16
CA THR A 38 0.62 -2.46 11.11
C THR A 38 1.51 -1.55 10.26
N TYR A 39 2.83 -1.60 10.46
CA TYR A 39 3.79 -0.82 9.68
C TYR A 39 3.73 -1.15 8.19
N GLU A 40 3.80 -2.44 7.83
CA GLU A 40 3.76 -2.89 6.44
C GLU A 40 2.49 -2.45 5.73
N ILE A 41 1.35 -2.61 6.36
CA ILE A 41 0.05 -2.22 5.80
C ILE A 41 -0.07 -0.70 5.65
N ILE A 42 0.30 0.09 6.65
CA ILE A 42 0.26 1.55 6.54
C ILE A 42 1.21 2.03 5.45
N ARG A 43 2.43 1.49 5.38
CA ARG A 43 3.38 1.80 4.32
C ARG A 43 2.80 1.50 2.95
N SER A 44 2.19 0.33 2.78
CA SER A 44 1.57 -0.07 1.52
C SER A 44 0.40 0.84 1.14
N CYS A 45 -0.45 1.22 2.09
CA CYS A 45 -1.52 2.19 1.83
C CYS A 45 -1.00 3.58 1.45
N VAL A 46 0.05 4.07 2.10
CA VAL A 46 0.70 5.33 1.72
C VAL A 46 1.27 5.23 0.32
N SER A 47 1.97 4.14 0.01
CA SER A 47 2.61 3.93 -1.29
C SER A 47 1.59 3.79 -2.42
N LEU A 48 0.53 3.01 -2.21
CA LEU A 48 -0.55 2.82 -3.19
C LEU A 48 -1.26 4.16 -3.49
N ASN A 49 -1.67 4.90 -2.47
CA ASN A 49 -2.33 6.18 -2.66
C ASN A 49 -1.39 7.20 -3.33
N SER A 50 -0.10 7.20 -3.01
CA SER A 50 0.90 8.04 -3.69
C SER A 50 1.09 7.65 -5.15
N ALA A 51 1.13 6.37 -5.47
CA ALA A 51 1.22 5.89 -6.86
C ALA A 51 0.01 6.33 -7.71
N ILE A 52 -1.21 6.17 -7.18
CA ILE A 52 -2.42 6.65 -7.86
C ILE A 52 -2.41 8.16 -8.02
N THR A 53 -1.95 8.92 -7.00
CA THR A 53 -1.77 10.37 -7.09
C THR A 53 -0.91 10.74 -8.29
N GLU A 54 0.25 10.10 -8.46
CA GLU A 54 1.16 10.36 -9.57
C GLU A 54 0.58 9.99 -10.93
N ILE A 55 -0.15 8.89 -11.02
CA ILE A 55 -0.76 8.43 -12.28
C ILE A 55 -1.91 9.35 -12.71
N THR A 56 -2.66 9.89 -11.76
CA THR A 56 -3.90 10.65 -12.05
C THR A 56 -3.73 12.17 -12.08
N LYS A 57 -2.56 12.69 -11.69
CA LYS A 57 -2.36 14.15 -11.47
C LYS A 57 -2.62 15.02 -12.70
N GLU A 58 -2.34 14.53 -13.90
CA GLU A 58 -2.49 15.30 -15.14
C GLU A 58 -3.93 15.25 -15.68
N ASP A 59 -4.52 14.05 -15.71
CA ASP A 59 -5.81 13.82 -16.34
C ASP A 59 -6.99 14.00 -15.37
N HIS A 60 -6.76 13.78 -14.07
CA HIS A 60 -7.80 13.78 -13.03
C HIS A 60 -7.33 14.48 -11.74
N PRO A 61 -7.04 15.79 -11.75
CA PRO A 61 -6.40 16.49 -10.62
C PRO A 61 -7.20 16.43 -9.30
N GLU A 62 -8.55 16.48 -9.36
CA GLU A 62 -9.38 16.38 -8.16
C GLU A 62 -9.30 14.97 -7.52
N LEU A 63 -9.26 13.94 -8.36
CA LEU A 63 -9.07 12.56 -7.91
C LEU A 63 -7.67 12.36 -7.32
N SER A 64 -6.65 12.87 -7.99
CA SER A 64 -5.27 12.88 -7.51
C SER A 64 -5.16 13.51 -6.12
N LYS A 65 -5.81 14.68 -5.92
CA LYS A 65 -5.84 15.36 -4.63
C LYS A 65 -6.41 14.49 -3.51
N SER A 66 -7.50 13.76 -3.77
CA SER A 66 -8.12 12.87 -2.77
C SER A 66 -7.17 11.75 -2.31
N PHE A 67 -6.44 11.13 -3.24
CA PHE A 67 -5.45 10.11 -2.92
C PHE A 67 -4.26 10.70 -2.18
N PHE A 68 -3.76 11.86 -2.61
CA PHE A 68 -2.71 12.59 -1.92
C PHE A 68 -3.07 12.90 -0.45
N GLU A 69 -4.29 13.35 -0.20
CA GLU A 69 -4.78 13.62 1.16
C GLU A 69 -4.80 12.35 2.02
N THR A 70 -5.19 11.21 1.45
CA THR A 70 -5.16 9.92 2.16
C THR A 70 -3.73 9.48 2.46
N ALA A 71 -2.82 9.56 1.48
CA ALA A 71 -1.40 9.26 1.70
C ALA A 71 -0.79 10.13 2.80
N ASN A 72 -0.99 11.46 2.72
CA ASN A 72 -0.49 12.41 3.71
C ASN A 72 -1.07 12.17 5.12
N TYR A 73 -2.34 11.78 5.20
CA TYR A 73 -2.96 11.46 6.48
C TYR A 73 -2.34 10.23 7.13
N LEU A 74 -2.08 9.18 6.36
CA LEU A 74 -1.53 7.92 6.86
C LEU A 74 -0.02 7.97 7.11
N TYR A 75 0.73 8.81 6.38
CA TYR A 75 2.18 8.89 6.43
C TYR A 75 2.77 9.01 7.85
N PRO A 76 2.31 9.92 8.72
CA PRO A 76 2.86 10.05 10.07
C PRO A 76 2.65 8.80 10.93
N PHE A 77 1.58 8.03 10.72
CA PHE A 77 1.34 6.80 11.46
C PHE A 77 2.33 5.71 11.09
N GLY A 78 2.69 5.58 9.81
CA GLY A 78 3.72 4.64 9.37
C GLY A 78 5.09 4.98 9.98
N SER A 79 5.49 6.26 9.95
CA SER A 79 6.73 6.70 10.58
C SER A 79 6.74 6.50 12.10
N LEU A 80 5.62 6.75 12.78
CA LEU A 80 5.47 6.52 14.23
C LEU A 80 5.57 5.04 14.57
N THR A 81 4.93 4.16 13.78
CA THR A 81 5.00 2.71 13.99
C THR A 81 6.43 2.20 13.77
N LEU A 82 7.13 2.66 12.74
CA LEU A 82 8.55 2.33 12.52
C LEU A 82 9.44 2.79 13.68
N SER A 83 9.18 4.01 14.20
CA SER A 83 9.88 4.56 15.37
C SER A 83 9.70 3.65 16.59
N LYS A 84 8.49 3.15 16.84
CA LYS A 84 8.18 2.20 17.92
C LYS A 84 8.92 0.87 17.74
N ILE A 85 8.86 0.28 16.54
CA ILE A 85 9.52 -0.99 16.21
C ILE A 85 11.03 -0.88 16.44
N LYS A 86 11.65 0.18 15.92
CA LYS A 86 13.10 0.38 16.00
C LYS A 86 13.59 0.94 17.32
N LYS A 87 12.71 1.40 18.19
CA LYS A 87 13.02 2.11 19.44
C LYS A 87 13.92 3.34 19.18
N MET A 88 13.67 4.03 18.08
CA MET A 88 14.37 5.25 17.64
C MET A 88 13.39 6.42 17.63
N ASN A 89 13.90 7.64 17.67
CA ASN A 89 12.99 8.78 17.57
C ASN A 89 12.46 8.96 16.13
N TYR A 90 11.33 9.63 16.00
CA TYR A 90 10.62 9.84 14.73
C TYR A 90 11.51 10.41 13.62
N LYS A 91 12.33 11.42 13.94
CA LYS A 91 13.18 12.10 12.94
C LYS A 91 14.26 11.19 12.36
N ASP A 92 14.75 10.25 13.16
CA ASP A 92 15.81 9.35 12.73
C ASP A 92 15.30 8.27 11.77
N VAL A 93 14.04 7.87 11.91
CA VAL A 93 13.41 6.86 11.05
C VAL A 93 12.72 7.44 9.81
N GLU A 94 12.40 8.74 9.81
CA GLU A 94 11.63 9.39 8.75
C GLU A 94 12.28 9.23 7.36
N LYS A 95 13.60 9.39 7.27
CA LYS A 95 14.33 9.22 6.01
C LYS A 95 14.26 7.79 5.49
N GLU A 96 14.36 6.82 6.38
CA GLU A 96 14.24 5.40 6.02
C GLU A 96 12.82 5.07 5.59
N TYR A 97 11.83 5.56 6.33
CA TYR A 97 10.42 5.38 5.97
C TYR A 97 10.12 5.96 4.59
N LEU A 98 10.55 7.19 4.34
CA LEU A 98 10.37 7.85 3.03
C LEU A 98 11.02 7.04 1.90
N ALA A 99 12.23 6.52 2.11
CA ALA A 99 12.91 5.70 1.13
C ALA A 99 12.15 4.41 0.84
N SER A 100 11.62 3.74 1.87
CA SER A 100 10.83 2.52 1.73
C SER A 100 9.50 2.77 0.99
N VAL A 101 8.80 3.86 1.30
CA VAL A 101 7.60 4.31 0.60
C VAL A 101 7.91 4.59 -0.87
N SER A 102 8.98 5.35 -1.16
CA SER A 102 9.34 5.70 -2.55
C SER A 102 9.62 4.47 -3.41
N THR A 103 10.31 3.47 -2.86
CA THR A 103 10.54 2.20 -3.56
C THR A 103 9.22 1.51 -3.88
N GLN A 104 8.34 1.38 -2.91
CA GLN A 104 7.06 0.70 -3.09
C GLN A 104 6.08 1.48 -3.98
N VAL A 105 6.16 2.82 -4.01
CA VAL A 105 5.42 3.65 -4.99
C VAL A 105 5.80 3.25 -6.42
N SER A 106 7.10 3.07 -6.70
CA SER A 106 7.56 2.63 -8.02
C SER A 106 6.99 1.25 -8.38
N ASP A 107 7.02 0.31 -7.45
CA ASP A 107 6.47 -1.03 -7.66
C ASP A 107 4.96 -0.99 -7.95
N TYR A 108 4.19 -0.20 -7.21
CA TYR A 108 2.76 0.01 -7.49
C TYR A 108 2.51 0.69 -8.83
N MET A 109 3.29 1.71 -9.19
CA MET A 109 3.15 2.39 -10.48
C MET A 109 3.38 1.44 -11.65
N ASP A 110 4.40 0.60 -11.58
CA ASP A 110 4.71 -0.38 -12.60
C ASP A 110 3.58 -1.41 -12.71
N PHE A 111 3.13 -1.94 -11.57
CA PHE A 111 2.03 -2.90 -11.51
C PHE A 111 0.72 -2.33 -12.09
N ILE A 112 0.35 -1.11 -11.68
CA ILE A 112 -0.89 -0.46 -12.14
C ILE A 112 -0.84 -0.21 -13.66
N LYS A 113 0.29 0.24 -14.20
CA LYS A 113 0.46 0.46 -15.63
C LYS A 113 0.36 -0.85 -16.43
N GLU A 114 1.02 -1.90 -15.95
CA GLU A 114 0.98 -3.23 -16.60
C GLU A 114 -0.43 -3.80 -16.57
N ASN A 115 -1.12 -3.71 -15.43
CA ASN A 115 -2.49 -4.16 -15.28
C ASN A 115 -3.47 -3.35 -16.14
N GLY A 116 -3.29 -2.04 -16.22
CA GLY A 116 -4.09 -1.17 -17.08
C GLY A 116 -3.96 -1.48 -18.57
N ALA A 117 -2.74 -1.77 -19.00
CA ALA A 117 -2.48 -2.19 -20.38
C ALA A 117 -3.16 -3.53 -20.73
N THR A 118 -3.26 -4.45 -19.75
CA THR A 118 -3.85 -5.78 -19.94
C THR A 118 -5.37 -5.75 -19.84
N ASN A 119 -5.93 -5.05 -18.86
CA ASN A 119 -7.35 -5.13 -18.46
C ASN A 119 -8.18 -3.91 -18.89
N GLN A 120 -7.59 -2.94 -19.59
CA GLN A 120 -8.22 -1.67 -19.96
C GLN A 120 -8.79 -0.88 -18.75
N SER A 121 -8.33 -1.18 -17.56
CA SER A 121 -8.70 -0.50 -16.32
C SER A 121 -7.53 -0.55 -15.33
N PHE A 122 -7.17 0.60 -14.79
CA PHE A 122 -6.09 0.72 -13.80
C PHE A 122 -6.56 0.35 -12.39
N ILE A 123 -7.83 0.59 -12.08
CA ILE A 123 -8.38 0.49 -10.72
C ILE A 123 -9.62 -0.39 -10.69
N LYS A 124 -10.64 -0.05 -11.52
CA LYS A 124 -11.95 -0.68 -11.44
C LYS A 124 -11.90 -2.16 -11.87
N GLY A 125 -12.43 -3.04 -11.02
CA GLY A 125 -12.45 -4.48 -11.28
C GLY A 125 -11.10 -5.18 -11.09
N THR A 126 -10.15 -4.49 -10.45
CA THR A 126 -8.84 -5.02 -10.07
C THR A 126 -8.72 -5.07 -8.55
N PHE A 127 -7.76 -5.84 -8.02
CA PHE A 127 -7.50 -5.85 -6.58
C PHE A 127 -7.00 -4.48 -6.06
N ILE A 128 -6.47 -3.62 -6.93
CA ILE A 128 -6.10 -2.24 -6.57
C ILE A 128 -7.31 -1.46 -6.05
N GLY A 129 -8.49 -1.64 -6.67
CA GLY A 129 -9.72 -1.04 -6.17
C GLY A 129 -10.11 -1.52 -4.78
N ASP A 130 -9.97 -2.81 -4.52
CA ASP A 130 -10.25 -3.41 -3.21
C ASP A 130 -9.26 -2.92 -2.15
N ASP A 131 -7.97 -2.84 -2.49
CA ASP A 131 -6.93 -2.35 -1.60
C ASP A 131 -7.08 -0.85 -1.29
N LEU A 132 -7.51 -0.02 -2.25
CA LEU A 132 -7.84 1.38 -2.01
C LEU A 132 -9.03 1.52 -1.04
N ASN A 133 -10.06 0.68 -1.16
CA ASN A 133 -11.16 0.64 -0.22
C ASN A 133 -10.69 0.28 1.18
N PHE A 134 -9.86 -0.76 1.31
CA PHE A 134 -9.24 -1.16 2.57
C PHE A 134 -8.44 -0.01 3.20
N CYS A 135 -7.63 0.72 2.43
CA CYS A 135 -6.88 1.87 2.92
C CYS A 135 -7.78 3.01 3.42
N ASN A 136 -8.92 3.24 2.76
CA ASN A 136 -9.91 4.22 3.21
C ASN A 136 -10.61 3.78 4.51
N GLU A 137 -10.92 2.50 4.67
CA GLU A 137 -11.46 1.94 5.90
C GLU A 137 -10.46 2.09 7.05
N MET A 138 -9.19 1.79 6.82
CA MET A 138 -8.13 1.98 7.81
C MET A 138 -7.99 3.45 8.20
N ARG A 139 -7.97 4.39 7.25
CA ARG A 139 -7.98 5.82 7.53
C ARG A 139 -9.15 6.20 8.43
N SER A 140 -10.36 5.77 8.09
CA SER A 140 -11.58 6.05 8.86
C SER A 140 -11.50 5.48 10.28
N ALA A 141 -10.99 4.28 10.47
CA ALA A 141 -10.79 3.67 11.79
C ALA A 141 -9.81 4.48 12.65
N ILE A 142 -8.72 4.96 12.07
CA ILE A 142 -7.76 5.84 12.76
C ILE A 142 -8.43 7.18 13.15
N GLU A 143 -9.20 7.80 12.25
CA GLU A 143 -9.91 9.06 12.53
C GLU A 143 -10.90 8.91 13.69
N ILE A 144 -11.67 7.83 13.72
CA ILE A 144 -12.60 7.51 14.82
C ILE A 144 -11.84 7.37 16.13
N THR A 145 -10.78 6.56 16.16
CA THR A 145 -9.98 6.32 17.37
C THR A 145 -9.40 7.61 17.95
N ILE A 146 -8.88 8.49 17.09
CA ILE A 146 -8.34 9.80 17.51
C ILE A 146 -9.46 10.68 18.09
N SER A 147 -10.63 10.71 17.43
CA SER A 147 -11.76 11.53 17.86
C SER A 147 -12.29 11.11 19.24
N GLU A 148 -12.39 9.79 19.46
CA GLU A 148 -12.82 9.22 20.75
C GLU A 148 -11.80 9.50 21.85
N THR A 149 -10.51 9.33 21.57
CA THR A 149 -9.44 9.64 22.52
C THR A 149 -9.45 11.11 22.93
N LYS A 150 -9.69 12.04 21.99
CA LYS A 150 -9.83 13.47 22.29
C LYS A 150 -11.04 13.76 23.19
N LYS A 151 -12.19 13.11 22.93
CA LYS A 151 -13.40 13.27 23.75
C LYS A 151 -13.20 12.77 25.18
N LEU A 152 -12.47 11.67 25.36
CA LEU A 152 -12.15 11.14 26.70
C LEU A 152 -11.24 12.10 27.49
N LYS A 153 -10.21 12.67 26.84
CA LYS A 153 -9.29 13.63 27.48
C LYS A 153 -9.96 14.96 27.84
N SER A 154 -11.01 15.38 27.14
CA SER A 154 -11.73 16.62 27.42
C SER A 154 -12.73 16.49 28.57
N LYS A 155 -13.02 15.29 29.06
CA LYS A 155 -13.94 15.02 30.19
C LYS A 155 -13.25 14.83 31.53
N ASN A 156 -11.92 14.74 31.54
CA ASN A 156 -11.05 14.66 32.72
C ASN A 156 -10.31 15.98 32.92
#